data_95a07dec73c44776431e0cd4d8d605b7
#
_entry.id   95a07dec73c44776431e0cd4d8d605b7
#
_cell.length_a   1.000
_cell.length_b   1.000
_cell.length_c   1.000
_cell.angle_alpha   90.00
_cell.angle_beta   90.00
_cell.angle_gamma   90.00
#
_symmetry.space_group_name_H-M   'P 1'
#
loop_
_entity.id
_entity.type
_entity.pdbx_description
1 polymer ?
#
loop_
_entity_poly.entity_id
_entity_poly.type
_entity_poly.pdbx_seq_one_letter_code
_entity_poly.pdbx_strand_id
1 'polypeptide(L)'
;MRKKVTIVGSGNVGATAAHWIASKELADVVLIDIIEGVPQGKGLDLLEAMPIEKRDSYITGTNDYKDTANSDIVVITAGIPRKPGMSRDDLLNTNYGIMKAVVGEVVKYSPNCILIIVSNPLDAMAQAAYKLSGFPRERVVGMAGVLDSARFRAFIADELKVSVENVTAFVLGGHGDTMVPLPRYSTVAGIPITELIEKSRLEALVQRTRDGGAEIVKYLKTGSAYYAPSAAATEMVEAILKDKKKILPCAAYLQGEYGISGLYVGVPVKLGAKGIEQIIEIKLTAEEKAGLDKSAAAVKELCAVIGV
;
A
#
# COMPACT_ATOMS: atom_id res chain seq x y z
N MET A 1 -7.29 21.20 -15.85
CA MET A 1 -8.16 20.07 -15.49
C MET A 1 -7.61 19.51 -14.18
N ARG A 2 -8.44 19.21 -13.18
CA ARG A 2 -7.98 18.56 -11.93
C ARG A 2 -7.43 17.18 -12.24
N LYS A 3 -6.51 16.69 -11.41
CA LYS A 3 -6.05 15.32 -11.46
C LYS A 3 -7.19 14.36 -11.15
N LYS A 4 -7.14 13.15 -11.72
CA LYS A 4 -8.15 12.11 -11.49
C LYS A 4 -7.50 10.88 -10.85
N VAL A 5 -8.08 10.43 -9.75
CA VAL A 5 -7.70 9.18 -9.08
C VAL A 5 -8.87 8.20 -9.13
N THR A 6 -8.67 7.05 -9.72
CA THR A 6 -9.63 5.95 -9.62
C THR A 6 -9.27 5.03 -8.47
N ILE A 7 -10.26 4.63 -7.68
CA ILE A 7 -10.15 3.62 -6.64
C ILE A 7 -11.01 2.42 -7.02
N VAL A 8 -10.38 1.29 -7.27
CA VAL A 8 -11.04 0.04 -7.60
C VAL A 8 -11.25 -0.77 -6.32
N GLY A 9 -12.51 -0.96 -5.99
CA GLY A 9 -12.98 -1.53 -4.74
C GLY A 9 -13.53 -0.46 -3.79
N SER A 10 -14.85 -0.42 -3.61
CA SER A 10 -15.55 0.52 -2.72
C SER A 10 -15.81 -0.05 -1.31
N GLY A 11 -15.01 -1.04 -0.89
CA GLY A 11 -14.98 -1.54 0.47
C GLY A 11 -14.48 -0.48 1.46
N ASN A 12 -14.23 -0.88 2.71
CA ASN A 12 -13.81 0.06 3.76
C ASN A 12 -12.49 0.78 3.41
N VAL A 13 -11.49 0.05 2.88
CA VAL A 13 -10.20 0.65 2.50
C VAL A 13 -10.38 1.65 1.37
N GLY A 14 -11.07 1.27 0.29
CA GLY A 14 -11.23 2.14 -0.88
C GLY A 14 -12.05 3.38 -0.58
N ALA A 15 -13.19 3.26 0.10
CA ALA A 15 -14.03 4.40 0.46
C ALA A 15 -13.30 5.36 1.42
N THR A 16 -12.53 4.84 2.38
CA THR A 16 -11.73 5.68 3.28
C THR A 16 -10.59 6.38 2.53
N ALA A 17 -9.95 5.71 1.54
CA ALA A 17 -8.95 6.36 0.70
C ALA A 17 -9.58 7.47 -0.17
N ALA A 18 -10.78 7.25 -0.73
CA ALA A 18 -11.54 8.27 -1.44
C ALA A 18 -11.78 9.50 -0.56
N HIS A 19 -12.23 9.29 0.68
CA HIS A 19 -12.41 10.35 1.65
C HIS A 19 -11.11 11.16 1.87
N TRP A 20 -9.99 10.49 2.17
CA TRP A 20 -8.72 11.19 2.40
C TRP A 20 -8.22 11.97 1.19
N ILE A 21 -8.35 11.40 -0.01
CA ILE A 21 -7.92 12.05 -1.26
C ILE A 21 -8.77 13.29 -1.52
N ALA A 22 -10.09 13.19 -1.37
CA ALA A 22 -11.01 14.28 -1.59
C ALA A 22 -10.88 15.39 -0.53
N SER A 23 -10.83 15.04 0.76
CA SER A 23 -10.68 16.00 1.87
C SER A 23 -9.37 16.80 1.81
N LYS A 24 -8.31 16.20 1.23
CA LYS A 24 -7.03 16.88 1.00
C LYS A 24 -6.96 17.61 -0.35
N GLU A 25 -8.05 17.60 -1.12
CA GLU A 25 -8.12 18.17 -2.48
C GLU A 25 -6.98 17.73 -3.40
N LEU A 26 -6.59 16.47 -3.32
CA LEU A 26 -5.51 15.95 -4.16
C LEU A 26 -5.95 15.73 -5.60
N ALA A 27 -7.20 15.30 -5.80
CA ALA A 27 -7.76 14.96 -7.10
C ALA A 27 -9.28 14.85 -7.06
N ASP A 28 -9.92 14.80 -8.22
CA ASP A 28 -11.26 14.24 -8.37
C ASP A 28 -11.17 12.71 -8.25
N VAL A 29 -12.18 12.07 -7.66
CA VAL A 29 -12.14 10.64 -7.34
C VAL A 29 -13.24 9.89 -8.09
N VAL A 30 -12.87 8.80 -8.75
CA VAL A 30 -13.81 7.80 -9.25
C VAL A 30 -13.72 6.56 -8.36
N LEU A 31 -14.81 6.24 -7.67
CA LEU A 31 -14.93 5.06 -6.84
C LEU A 31 -15.71 3.99 -7.61
N ILE A 32 -15.05 2.88 -7.95
CA ILE A 32 -15.65 1.81 -8.74
C ILE A 32 -15.70 0.48 -7.99
N ASP A 33 -16.80 -0.24 -8.13
CA ASP A 33 -16.99 -1.58 -7.59
C ASP A 33 -17.89 -2.40 -8.51
N ILE A 34 -17.89 -3.73 -8.34
CA ILE A 34 -18.78 -4.63 -9.06
C ILE A 34 -20.19 -4.68 -8.45
N ILE A 35 -20.34 -4.26 -7.19
CA ILE A 35 -21.62 -4.30 -6.47
C ILE A 35 -22.40 -3.04 -6.80
N GLU A 36 -23.51 -3.22 -7.55
CA GLU A 36 -24.38 -2.12 -7.94
C GLU A 36 -24.90 -1.35 -6.72
N GLY A 37 -24.94 -0.02 -6.85
CA GLY A 37 -25.41 0.90 -5.80
C GLY A 37 -24.39 1.22 -4.71
N VAL A 38 -23.44 0.32 -4.42
CA VAL A 38 -22.47 0.55 -3.32
C VAL A 38 -21.50 1.70 -3.63
N PRO A 39 -20.81 1.74 -4.79
CA PRO A 39 -19.94 2.86 -5.09
C PRO A 39 -20.72 4.16 -5.29
N GLN A 40 -21.92 4.11 -5.87
CA GLN A 40 -22.77 5.29 -6.06
C GLN A 40 -23.20 5.90 -4.72
N GLY A 41 -23.71 5.07 -3.80
CA GLY A 41 -24.13 5.54 -2.48
C GLY A 41 -22.98 6.15 -1.68
N LYS A 42 -21.83 5.45 -1.61
CA LYS A 42 -20.64 5.98 -0.93
C LYS A 42 -20.06 7.22 -1.61
N GLY A 43 -20.04 7.23 -2.95
CA GLY A 43 -19.56 8.38 -3.71
C GLY A 43 -20.41 9.62 -3.48
N LEU A 44 -21.75 9.47 -3.43
CA LEU A 44 -22.69 10.54 -3.16
C LEU A 44 -22.53 11.07 -1.72
N ASP A 45 -22.49 10.20 -0.72
CA ASP A 45 -22.29 10.55 0.68
C ASP A 45 -20.98 11.34 0.88
N LEU A 46 -19.89 10.89 0.26
CA LEU A 46 -18.61 11.60 0.28
C LEU A 46 -18.70 12.96 -0.44
N LEU A 47 -19.41 13.05 -1.57
CA LEU A 47 -19.60 14.29 -2.29
C LEU A 47 -20.39 15.30 -1.44
N GLU A 48 -21.41 14.86 -0.71
CA GLU A 48 -22.22 15.69 0.19
C GLU A 48 -21.42 16.17 1.42
N ALA A 49 -20.37 15.46 1.82
CA ALA A 49 -19.46 15.90 2.88
C ALA A 49 -18.52 17.04 2.43
N MET A 50 -18.21 17.17 1.14
CA MET A 50 -17.22 18.13 0.63
C MET A 50 -17.59 19.60 0.90
N PRO A 51 -18.84 20.07 0.78
CA PRO A 51 -19.21 21.43 1.15
C PRO A 51 -18.96 21.75 2.62
N ILE A 52 -19.15 20.78 3.52
CA ILE A 52 -18.90 20.94 4.97
C ILE A 52 -17.40 21.11 5.22
N GLU A 53 -16.58 20.30 4.52
CA GLU A 53 -15.12 20.35 4.56
C GLU A 53 -14.54 21.53 3.76
N LYS A 54 -15.38 22.29 3.02
CA LYS A 54 -14.99 23.40 2.14
C LYS A 54 -13.97 22.95 1.08
N ARG A 55 -14.30 21.85 0.41
CA ARG A 55 -13.48 21.21 -0.65
C ARG A 55 -14.28 21.13 -1.93
N ASP A 56 -13.58 21.29 -3.05
CA ASP A 56 -14.17 21.26 -4.39
C ASP A 56 -13.83 19.96 -5.16
N SER A 57 -13.24 18.95 -4.51
CA SER A 57 -13.02 17.64 -5.13
C SER A 57 -14.34 16.99 -5.50
N TYR A 58 -14.46 16.49 -6.72
CA TYR A 58 -15.63 15.78 -7.18
C TYR A 58 -15.46 14.28 -6.99
N ILE A 59 -16.50 13.62 -6.48
CA ILE A 59 -16.49 12.18 -6.25
C ILE A 59 -17.60 11.53 -7.06
N THR A 60 -17.25 10.55 -7.91
CA THR A 60 -18.19 9.77 -8.70
C THR A 60 -18.12 8.31 -8.26
N GLY A 61 -19.28 7.73 -7.91
CA GLY A 61 -19.42 6.28 -7.74
C GLY A 61 -19.97 5.64 -9.00
N THR A 62 -19.37 4.53 -9.46
CA THR A 62 -19.76 3.87 -10.71
C THR A 62 -19.52 2.35 -10.70
N ASN A 63 -20.22 1.64 -11.61
CA ASN A 63 -19.92 0.25 -11.94
C ASN A 63 -19.35 0.13 -13.39
N ASP A 64 -19.20 1.24 -14.12
CA ASP A 64 -18.68 1.24 -15.48
C ASP A 64 -17.24 1.79 -15.52
N TYR A 65 -16.30 0.98 -16.01
CA TYR A 65 -14.91 1.38 -16.18
C TYR A 65 -14.69 2.54 -17.15
N LYS A 66 -15.67 2.89 -18.01
CA LYS A 66 -15.57 4.07 -18.87
C LYS A 66 -15.38 5.37 -18.09
N ASP A 67 -16.00 5.46 -16.91
CA ASP A 67 -15.88 6.64 -16.05
C ASP A 67 -14.46 6.80 -15.48
N THR A 68 -13.69 5.71 -15.43
CA THR A 68 -12.30 5.71 -14.96
C THR A 68 -11.31 6.21 -16.01
N ALA A 69 -11.77 6.49 -17.24
CA ALA A 69 -10.89 6.83 -18.36
C ALA A 69 -9.97 8.01 -18.05
N ASN A 70 -8.69 7.89 -18.47
CA ASN A 70 -7.65 8.90 -18.30
C ASN A 70 -7.36 9.26 -16.83
N SER A 71 -7.43 8.29 -15.93
CA SER A 71 -6.96 8.47 -14.55
C SER A 71 -5.45 8.67 -14.52
N ASP A 72 -4.98 9.61 -13.68
CA ASP A 72 -3.54 9.80 -13.40
C ASP A 72 -3.00 8.66 -12.53
N ILE A 73 -3.80 8.23 -11.56
CA ILE A 73 -3.46 7.13 -10.64
C ILE A 73 -4.67 6.20 -10.50
N VAL A 74 -4.42 4.90 -10.44
CA VAL A 74 -5.42 3.90 -10.08
C VAL A 74 -4.95 3.15 -8.84
N VAL A 75 -5.74 3.25 -7.77
CA VAL A 75 -5.52 2.52 -6.51
C VAL A 75 -6.37 1.26 -6.52
N ILE A 76 -5.77 0.09 -6.47
CA ILE A 76 -6.48 -1.19 -6.51
C ILE A 76 -6.55 -1.76 -5.10
N THR A 77 -7.74 -1.68 -4.50
CA THR A 77 -8.08 -2.27 -3.20
C THR A 77 -8.99 -3.49 -3.33
N ALA A 78 -9.41 -3.80 -4.56
CA ALA A 78 -10.30 -4.89 -4.86
C ALA A 78 -9.68 -6.25 -4.49
N GLY A 79 -10.46 -7.09 -3.84
CA GLY A 79 -10.06 -8.40 -3.36
C GLY A 79 -10.98 -8.86 -2.24
N ILE A 80 -10.94 -10.14 -1.92
CA ILE A 80 -11.68 -10.68 -0.78
C ILE A 80 -10.76 -10.93 0.41
N PRO A 81 -11.23 -10.75 1.65
CA PRO A 81 -10.51 -11.22 2.83
C PRO A 81 -10.60 -12.75 2.93
N ARG A 82 -9.67 -13.34 3.68
CA ARG A 82 -9.70 -14.79 3.96
C ARG A 82 -10.98 -15.14 4.72
N LYS A 83 -11.74 -16.11 4.20
CA LYS A 83 -12.96 -16.63 4.83
C LYS A 83 -12.65 -17.88 5.65
N PRO A 84 -13.45 -18.21 6.69
CA PRO A 84 -13.33 -19.49 7.37
C PRO A 84 -13.37 -20.67 6.40
N GLY A 85 -12.45 -21.63 6.55
CA GLY A 85 -12.33 -22.80 5.67
C GLY A 85 -11.56 -22.57 4.35
N MET A 86 -11.21 -21.34 4.03
CA MET A 86 -10.45 -21.03 2.82
C MET A 86 -8.95 -21.25 3.07
N SER A 87 -8.28 -21.99 2.19
CA SER A 87 -6.84 -22.13 2.22
C SER A 87 -6.12 -20.83 1.81
N ARG A 88 -4.81 -20.75 2.04
CA ARG A 88 -3.99 -19.62 1.56
C ARG A 88 -3.98 -19.54 0.04
N ASP A 89 -3.89 -20.68 -0.62
CA ASP A 89 -3.82 -20.77 -2.08
C ASP A 89 -5.18 -20.44 -2.73
N ASP A 90 -6.30 -20.83 -2.11
CA ASP A 90 -7.64 -20.46 -2.59
C ASP A 90 -7.82 -18.92 -2.57
N LEU A 91 -7.39 -18.28 -1.48
CA LEU A 91 -7.42 -16.82 -1.38
C LEU A 91 -6.56 -16.16 -2.45
N LEU A 92 -5.33 -16.65 -2.62
CA LEU A 92 -4.37 -16.14 -3.59
C LEU A 92 -4.91 -16.26 -5.02
N ASN A 93 -5.41 -17.45 -5.41
CA ASN A 93 -5.98 -17.68 -6.74
C ASN A 93 -7.23 -16.83 -6.99
N THR A 94 -8.11 -16.69 -5.98
CA THR A 94 -9.30 -15.84 -6.08
C THR A 94 -8.91 -14.39 -6.32
N ASN A 95 -8.00 -13.84 -5.52
CA ASN A 95 -7.56 -12.46 -5.66
C ASN A 95 -6.73 -12.22 -6.93
N TYR A 96 -6.01 -13.23 -7.42
CA TYR A 96 -5.36 -13.17 -8.73
C TYR A 96 -6.39 -13.06 -9.87
N GLY A 97 -7.47 -13.84 -9.83
CA GLY A 97 -8.58 -13.74 -10.79
C GLY A 97 -9.22 -12.35 -10.79
N ILE A 98 -9.43 -11.76 -9.62
CA ILE A 98 -9.94 -10.39 -9.48
C ILE A 98 -8.92 -9.39 -10.06
N MET A 99 -7.64 -9.51 -9.72
CA MET A 99 -6.58 -8.64 -10.24
C MET A 99 -6.51 -8.69 -11.77
N LYS A 100 -6.62 -9.87 -12.37
CA LYS A 100 -6.63 -10.05 -13.82
C LYS A 100 -7.79 -9.30 -14.48
N ALA A 101 -9.00 -9.41 -13.94
CA ALA A 101 -10.17 -8.71 -14.46
C ALA A 101 -10.01 -7.18 -14.34
N VAL A 102 -9.61 -6.71 -13.17
CA VAL A 102 -9.42 -5.28 -12.86
C VAL A 102 -8.34 -4.66 -13.73
N VAL A 103 -7.15 -5.25 -13.78
CA VAL A 103 -6.02 -4.70 -14.55
C VAL A 103 -6.33 -4.65 -16.04
N GLY A 104 -7.04 -5.66 -16.58
CA GLY A 104 -7.47 -5.68 -17.98
C GLY A 104 -8.32 -4.47 -18.36
N GLU A 105 -9.26 -4.08 -17.50
CA GLU A 105 -10.10 -2.90 -17.73
C GLU A 105 -9.32 -1.59 -17.49
N VAL A 106 -8.50 -1.54 -16.45
CA VAL A 106 -7.69 -0.35 -16.14
C VAL A 106 -6.75 0.00 -17.30
N VAL A 107 -6.05 -0.97 -17.87
CA VAL A 107 -5.14 -0.76 -19.00
C VAL A 107 -5.89 -0.21 -20.21
N LYS A 108 -7.11 -0.68 -20.47
CA LYS A 108 -7.94 -0.24 -21.58
C LYS A 108 -8.36 1.22 -21.47
N TYR A 109 -8.77 1.67 -20.28
CA TYR A 109 -9.32 3.01 -20.08
C TYR A 109 -8.30 4.03 -19.57
N SER A 110 -7.26 3.60 -18.89
CA SER A 110 -6.23 4.47 -18.30
C SER A 110 -4.80 3.95 -18.56
N PRO A 111 -4.38 3.82 -19.83
CA PRO A 111 -3.10 3.18 -20.22
C PRO A 111 -1.86 3.94 -19.72
N ASN A 112 -2.00 5.18 -19.31
CA ASN A 112 -0.90 6.03 -18.85
C ASN A 112 -0.86 6.23 -17.33
N CYS A 113 -1.77 5.60 -16.57
CA CYS A 113 -1.83 5.77 -15.12
C CYS A 113 -0.64 5.11 -14.39
N ILE A 114 -0.50 5.49 -13.13
CA ILE A 114 0.33 4.78 -12.17
C ILE A 114 -0.59 3.88 -11.34
N LEU A 115 -0.21 2.61 -11.16
CA LEU A 115 -0.94 1.65 -10.34
C LEU A 115 -0.38 1.64 -8.92
N ILE A 116 -1.25 1.82 -7.92
CA ILE A 116 -0.94 1.58 -6.52
C ILE A 116 -1.73 0.35 -6.07
N ILE A 117 -1.03 -0.71 -5.72
CA ILE A 117 -1.63 -1.97 -5.32
C ILE A 117 -1.75 -2.02 -3.80
N VAL A 118 -2.96 -2.33 -3.33
CA VAL A 118 -3.30 -2.49 -1.89
C VAL A 118 -3.86 -3.89 -1.61
N SER A 119 -4.35 -4.58 -2.65
CA SER A 119 -4.90 -5.93 -2.57
C SER A 119 -3.89 -6.94 -2.01
N ASN A 120 -4.38 -7.90 -1.22
CA ASN A 120 -3.55 -8.93 -0.58
C ASN A 120 -3.72 -10.31 -1.23
N PRO A 121 -2.66 -11.16 -1.17
CA PRO A 121 -1.30 -10.92 -0.66
C PRO A 121 -0.55 -9.90 -1.48
N LEU A 122 -0.12 -8.79 -0.85
CA LEU A 122 0.28 -7.57 -1.53
C LEU A 122 1.36 -7.78 -2.59
N ASP A 123 2.48 -8.40 -2.21
CA ASP A 123 3.65 -8.51 -3.09
C ASP A 123 3.34 -9.37 -4.32
N ALA A 124 2.59 -10.47 -4.14
CA ALA A 124 2.13 -11.31 -5.24
C ALA A 124 1.10 -10.59 -6.13
N MET A 125 0.21 -9.78 -5.56
CA MET A 125 -0.74 -8.98 -6.34
C MET A 125 -0.05 -7.84 -7.10
N ALA A 126 0.98 -7.22 -6.54
CA ALA A 126 1.81 -6.23 -7.24
C ALA A 126 2.57 -6.87 -8.42
N GLN A 127 3.15 -8.07 -8.20
CA GLN A 127 3.78 -8.86 -9.25
C GLN A 127 2.79 -9.19 -10.37
N ALA A 128 1.60 -9.66 -10.01
CA ALA A 128 0.52 -9.96 -10.96
C ALA A 128 0.11 -8.72 -11.75
N ALA A 129 -0.14 -7.59 -11.08
CA ALA A 129 -0.52 -6.34 -11.73
C ALA A 129 0.56 -5.86 -12.72
N TYR A 130 1.84 -5.96 -12.36
CA TYR A 130 2.95 -5.64 -13.24
C TYR A 130 2.95 -6.51 -14.50
N LYS A 131 2.87 -7.83 -14.35
CA LYS A 131 2.85 -8.78 -15.47
C LYS A 131 1.63 -8.59 -16.39
N LEU A 132 0.46 -8.39 -15.78
CA LEU A 132 -0.81 -8.25 -16.51
C LEU A 132 -0.96 -6.91 -17.23
N SER A 133 -0.45 -5.83 -16.63
CA SER A 133 -0.57 -4.49 -17.23
C SER A 133 0.38 -4.25 -18.40
N GLY A 134 1.55 -4.90 -18.39
CA GLY A 134 2.64 -4.59 -19.31
C GLY A 134 3.22 -3.17 -19.10
N PHE A 135 2.89 -2.52 -17.99
CA PHE A 135 3.43 -1.20 -17.66
C PHE A 135 4.91 -1.29 -17.28
N PRO A 136 5.69 -0.23 -17.48
CA PRO A 136 7.04 -0.18 -16.95
C PRO A 136 7.02 -0.29 -15.41
N ARG A 137 8.06 -0.89 -14.82
CA ARG A 137 8.13 -1.19 -13.37
C ARG A 137 7.94 0.05 -12.49
N GLU A 138 8.32 1.21 -12.99
CA GLU A 138 8.21 2.48 -12.31
C GLU A 138 6.75 2.90 -12.07
N ARG A 139 5.83 2.41 -12.91
CA ARG A 139 4.40 2.76 -12.83
C ARG A 139 3.55 1.74 -12.07
N VAL A 140 4.14 0.71 -11.49
CA VAL A 140 3.41 -0.24 -10.64
C VAL A 140 4.10 -0.31 -9.28
N VAL A 141 3.40 0.07 -8.24
CA VAL A 141 3.95 0.17 -6.89
C VAL A 141 3.00 -0.44 -5.86
N GLY A 142 3.53 -1.24 -4.94
CA GLY A 142 2.75 -1.84 -3.86
C GLY A 142 2.80 -1.02 -2.57
N MET A 143 1.63 -0.81 -1.95
CA MET A 143 1.50 -0.18 -0.63
C MET A 143 1.78 -1.22 0.45
N ALA A 144 3.03 -1.28 0.93
CA ALA A 144 3.52 -2.26 1.90
C ALA A 144 4.16 -1.58 3.12
N GLY A 145 5.45 -1.34 3.04
CA GLY A 145 6.24 -0.78 4.14
C GLY A 145 5.79 0.61 4.60
N VAL A 146 5.09 1.39 3.77
CA VAL A 146 4.51 2.68 4.18
C VAL A 146 3.57 2.47 5.36
N LEU A 147 2.67 1.49 5.28
CA LEU A 147 1.76 1.12 6.37
C LEU A 147 2.52 0.52 7.56
N ASP A 148 3.45 -0.41 7.29
CA ASP A 148 4.17 -1.12 8.34
C ASP A 148 5.08 -0.17 9.12
N SER A 149 5.73 0.77 8.42
CA SER A 149 6.50 1.84 9.05
C SER A 149 5.63 2.81 9.84
N ALA A 150 4.42 3.11 9.39
CA ALA A 150 3.48 3.94 10.15
C ALA A 150 3.10 3.28 11.48
N ARG A 151 2.87 1.96 11.51
CA ARG A 151 2.64 1.19 12.73
C ARG A 151 3.85 1.30 13.67
N PHE A 152 5.06 1.06 13.14
CA PHE A 152 6.28 1.12 13.92
C PHE A 152 6.51 2.53 14.50
N ARG A 153 6.29 3.57 13.70
CA ARG A 153 6.33 4.98 14.16
C ARG A 153 5.35 5.24 15.30
N ALA A 154 4.11 4.78 15.18
CA ALA A 154 3.09 4.95 16.20
C ALA A 154 3.50 4.28 17.52
N PHE A 155 4.04 3.06 17.46
CA PHE A 155 4.47 2.31 18.65
C PHE A 155 5.72 2.92 19.30
N ILE A 156 6.68 3.42 18.51
CA ILE A 156 7.85 4.16 19.03
C ILE A 156 7.40 5.45 19.72
N ALA A 157 6.50 6.21 19.09
CA ALA A 157 6.00 7.46 19.67
C ALA A 157 5.25 7.23 20.98
N ASP A 158 4.44 6.16 21.05
CA ASP A 158 3.73 5.78 22.28
C ASP A 158 4.70 5.30 23.38
N GLU A 159 5.71 4.51 23.06
CA GLU A 159 6.72 4.07 24.01
C GLU A 159 7.48 5.24 24.64
N LEU A 160 7.91 6.20 23.82
CA LEU A 160 8.72 7.34 24.26
C LEU A 160 7.89 8.56 24.69
N LYS A 161 6.56 8.52 24.53
CA LYS A 161 5.64 9.65 24.80
C LYS A 161 6.02 10.94 24.07
N VAL A 162 6.39 10.77 22.79
CA VAL A 162 6.76 11.89 21.91
C VAL A 162 5.76 12.04 20.76
N SER A 163 5.79 13.20 20.08
CA SER A 163 5.01 13.40 18.85
C SER A 163 5.46 12.44 17.74
N VAL A 164 4.52 11.87 17.02
CA VAL A 164 4.78 11.05 15.82
C VAL A 164 5.48 11.84 14.70
N GLU A 165 5.42 13.17 14.73
CA GLU A 165 6.11 14.04 13.77
C GLU A 165 7.63 13.93 13.88
N ASN A 166 8.12 13.63 15.08
CA ASN A 166 9.56 13.45 15.34
C ASN A 166 10.06 12.05 14.96
N VAL A 167 9.16 11.09 14.67
CA VAL A 167 9.54 9.70 14.46
C VAL A 167 9.65 9.39 12.97
N THR A 168 10.81 8.90 12.55
CA THR A 168 11.01 8.25 11.26
C THR A 168 11.31 6.77 11.48
N ALA A 169 10.79 5.90 10.62
CA ALA A 169 11.05 4.47 10.70
C ALA A 169 10.99 3.82 9.32
N PHE A 170 11.73 2.74 9.16
CA PHE A 170 11.71 1.92 7.96
C PHE A 170 11.39 0.47 8.27
N VAL A 171 10.46 -0.09 7.49
CA VAL A 171 10.15 -1.52 7.47
C VAL A 171 10.28 -1.99 6.02
N LEU A 172 11.14 -2.96 5.77
CA LEU A 172 11.39 -3.55 4.46
C LEU A 172 10.77 -4.95 4.35
N GLY A 173 10.99 -5.59 3.19
CA GLY A 173 10.53 -6.95 2.94
C GLY A 173 9.08 -7.03 2.49
N GLY A 174 8.55 -8.25 2.39
CA GLY A 174 7.15 -8.50 2.03
C GLY A 174 6.18 -8.06 3.11
N HIS A 175 4.98 -7.67 2.69
CA HIS A 175 3.94 -7.23 3.60
C HIS A 175 3.30 -8.41 4.33
N GLY A 176 3.65 -8.62 5.59
CA GLY A 176 3.18 -9.72 6.44
C GLY A 176 4.23 -10.16 7.47
N ASP A 177 4.17 -11.41 7.90
CA ASP A 177 5.00 -11.96 8.98
C ASP A 177 6.51 -11.93 8.69
N THR A 178 6.89 -11.81 7.41
CA THR A 178 8.28 -11.76 6.96
C THR A 178 8.84 -10.35 6.80
N MET A 179 8.09 -9.32 7.20
CA MET A 179 8.58 -7.94 7.15
C MET A 179 9.84 -7.76 8.02
N VAL A 180 10.68 -6.81 7.62
CA VAL A 180 11.98 -6.53 8.23
C VAL A 180 11.99 -5.09 8.76
N PRO A 181 11.51 -4.85 10.00
CA PRO A 181 11.70 -3.56 10.66
C PRO A 181 13.19 -3.27 10.87
N LEU A 182 13.60 -2.03 10.63
CA LEU A 182 14.99 -1.60 10.70
C LEU A 182 15.21 -0.58 11.84
N PRO A 183 15.43 -1.02 13.10
CA PRO A 183 15.70 -0.11 14.22
C PRO A 183 16.87 0.85 13.98
N ARG A 184 17.94 0.38 13.33
CA ARG A 184 19.12 1.21 13.01
C ARG A 184 18.84 2.40 12.09
N TYR A 185 17.80 2.27 11.25
CA TYR A 185 17.35 3.32 10.33
C TYR A 185 16.07 4.01 10.84
N SER A 186 15.73 3.80 12.11
CA SER A 186 14.59 4.44 12.74
C SER A 186 15.08 5.42 13.81
N THR A 187 14.53 6.65 13.78
CA THR A 187 15.03 7.75 14.61
C THR A 187 13.88 8.55 15.22
N VAL A 188 14.17 9.23 16.32
CA VAL A 188 13.32 10.29 16.89
C VAL A 188 14.12 11.60 16.86
N ALA A 189 13.65 12.57 16.09
CA ALA A 189 14.33 13.84 15.85
C ALA A 189 15.83 13.67 15.44
N GLY A 190 16.11 12.63 14.65
CA GLY A 190 17.47 12.29 14.18
C GLY A 190 18.29 11.42 15.13
N ILE A 191 17.81 11.16 16.37
CA ILE A 191 18.48 10.29 17.32
C ILE A 191 18.06 8.84 17.05
N PRO A 192 18.99 7.89 16.84
CA PRO A 192 18.66 6.48 16.64
C PRO A 192 17.85 5.92 17.80
N ILE A 193 16.77 5.19 17.50
CA ILE A 193 15.92 4.61 18.57
C ILE A 193 16.65 3.56 19.41
N THR A 194 17.75 3.02 18.87
CA THR A 194 18.64 2.08 19.59
C THR A 194 19.39 2.74 20.76
N GLU A 195 19.46 4.09 20.79
CA GLU A 195 20.02 4.87 21.90
C GLU A 195 18.95 5.31 22.91
N LEU A 196 17.66 5.26 22.52
CA LEU A 196 16.55 5.79 23.31
C LEU A 196 15.72 4.69 23.98
N ILE A 197 15.74 3.47 23.44
CA ILE A 197 14.88 2.35 23.86
C ILE A 197 15.75 1.15 24.22
N GLU A 198 15.51 0.59 25.39
CA GLU A 198 16.17 -0.64 25.83
C GLU A 198 15.95 -1.78 24.84
N LYS A 199 16.97 -2.62 24.62
CA LYS A 199 16.97 -3.67 23.60
C LYS A 199 15.75 -4.59 23.69
N SER A 200 15.38 -5.04 24.88
CA SER A 200 14.23 -5.93 25.10
C SER A 200 12.89 -5.27 24.70
N ARG A 201 12.75 -3.98 25.00
CA ARG A 201 11.57 -3.19 24.60
C ARG A 201 11.51 -2.97 23.11
N LEU A 202 12.67 -2.70 22.49
CA LEU A 202 12.79 -2.53 21.06
C LEU A 202 12.41 -3.81 20.30
N GLU A 203 12.86 -4.96 20.75
CA GLU A 203 12.48 -6.28 20.22
C GLU A 203 10.97 -6.51 20.34
N ALA A 204 10.35 -6.13 21.46
CA ALA A 204 8.90 -6.20 21.64
C ALA A 204 8.13 -5.28 20.66
N LEU A 205 8.62 -4.06 20.42
CA LEU A 205 8.02 -3.14 19.45
C LEU A 205 8.16 -3.65 18.00
N VAL A 206 9.30 -4.22 17.66
CA VAL A 206 9.53 -4.88 16.36
C VAL A 206 8.54 -6.02 16.15
N GLN A 207 8.37 -6.88 17.17
CA GLN A 207 7.40 -7.99 17.07
C GLN A 207 5.97 -7.48 16.99
N ARG A 208 5.57 -6.49 17.80
CA ARG A 208 4.24 -5.88 17.73
C ARG A 208 3.97 -5.26 16.36
N THR A 209 4.99 -4.71 15.70
CA THR A 209 4.87 -4.17 14.34
C THR A 209 4.52 -5.27 13.33
N ARG A 210 5.16 -6.44 13.43
CA ARG A 210 4.83 -7.62 12.61
C ARG A 210 3.40 -8.09 12.85
N ASP A 211 2.97 -8.09 14.10
CA ASP A 211 1.65 -8.56 14.53
C ASP A 211 0.54 -7.49 14.37
N GLY A 212 0.88 -6.27 13.98
CA GLY A 212 -0.04 -5.12 14.02
C GLY A 212 -1.34 -5.30 13.22
N GLY A 213 -1.30 -6.05 12.12
CA GLY A 213 -2.51 -6.42 11.38
C GLY A 213 -3.38 -7.42 12.15
N ALA A 214 -2.76 -8.45 12.72
CA ALA A 214 -3.45 -9.48 13.50
C ALA A 214 -4.03 -8.92 14.81
N GLU A 215 -3.31 -7.98 15.47
CA GLU A 215 -3.80 -7.29 16.67
C GLU A 215 -5.13 -6.57 16.39
N ILE A 216 -5.25 -5.86 15.27
CA ILE A 216 -6.49 -5.16 14.88
C ILE A 216 -7.61 -6.16 14.58
N VAL A 217 -7.34 -7.23 13.83
CA VAL A 217 -8.34 -8.27 13.54
C VAL A 217 -8.85 -8.92 14.83
N LYS A 218 -7.98 -9.15 15.80
CA LYS A 218 -8.37 -9.69 17.11
C LYS A 218 -9.37 -8.80 17.85
N TYR A 219 -9.23 -7.46 17.76
CA TYR A 219 -10.18 -6.53 18.38
C TYR A 219 -11.47 -6.41 17.57
N LEU A 220 -11.39 -6.28 16.26
CA LEU A 220 -12.56 -6.06 15.40
C LEU A 220 -13.46 -7.30 15.29
N LYS A 221 -12.93 -8.52 15.52
CA LYS A 221 -13.61 -9.81 15.35
C LYS A 221 -14.01 -10.09 13.89
N THR A 222 -14.48 -9.09 13.16
CA THR A 222 -14.86 -9.15 11.73
C THR A 222 -14.17 -8.02 10.98
N GLY A 223 -13.64 -8.32 9.78
CA GLY A 223 -12.91 -7.33 8.97
C GLY A 223 -11.43 -7.21 9.32
N SER A 224 -10.80 -6.16 8.84
CA SER A 224 -9.37 -5.87 9.01
C SER A 224 -9.16 -4.36 9.14
N ALA A 225 -7.92 -3.92 9.36
CA ALA A 225 -7.55 -2.51 9.33
C ALA A 225 -7.94 -1.87 8.00
N TYR A 226 -8.47 -0.65 8.03
CA TYR A 226 -8.81 0.11 6.82
C TYR A 226 -8.45 1.60 6.89
N TYR A 227 -8.40 2.21 8.06
CA TYR A 227 -7.96 3.61 8.19
C TYR A 227 -6.48 3.79 7.85
N ALA A 228 -5.61 3.02 8.48
CA ALA A 228 -4.18 3.13 8.27
C ALA A 228 -3.73 2.73 6.85
N PRO A 229 -4.21 1.62 6.23
CA PRO A 229 -3.86 1.32 4.84
C PRO A 229 -4.39 2.37 3.86
N SER A 230 -5.57 2.94 4.09
CA SER A 230 -6.11 4.03 3.26
C SER A 230 -5.26 5.29 3.36
N ALA A 231 -4.83 5.67 4.57
CA ALA A 231 -3.95 6.81 4.78
C ALA A 231 -2.57 6.57 4.13
N ALA A 232 -2.01 5.36 4.23
CA ALA A 232 -0.76 4.99 3.58
C ALA A 232 -0.84 5.07 2.05
N ALA A 233 -1.92 4.54 1.44
CA ALA A 233 -2.15 4.68 0.01
C ALA A 233 -2.32 6.14 -0.42
N THR A 234 -3.03 6.95 0.38
CA THR A 234 -3.20 8.39 0.13
C THR A 234 -1.87 9.15 0.22
N GLU A 235 -0.98 8.77 1.13
CA GLU A 235 0.38 9.35 1.20
C GLU A 235 1.16 9.10 -0.09
N MET A 236 1.04 7.90 -0.67
CA MET A 236 1.66 7.59 -1.95
C MET A 236 1.03 8.38 -3.10
N VAL A 237 -0.31 8.48 -3.15
CA VAL A 237 -1.04 9.32 -4.11
C VAL A 237 -0.56 10.76 -4.04
N GLU A 238 -0.47 11.33 -2.84
CA GLU A 238 -0.02 12.72 -2.64
C GLU A 238 1.45 12.90 -3.06
N ALA A 239 2.33 11.95 -2.78
CA ALA A 239 3.72 11.99 -3.18
C ALA A 239 3.88 12.02 -4.72
N ILE A 240 3.05 11.27 -5.43
CA ILE A 240 3.03 11.19 -6.88
C ILE A 240 2.42 12.47 -7.48
N LEU A 241 1.20 12.83 -7.09
CA LEU A 241 0.47 13.95 -7.72
C LEU A 241 1.15 15.31 -7.50
N LYS A 242 1.78 15.51 -6.33
CA LYS A 242 2.51 16.73 -5.98
C LYS A 242 4.01 16.65 -6.29
N ASP A 243 4.46 15.60 -6.94
CA ASP A 243 5.88 15.36 -7.27
C ASP A 243 6.85 15.55 -6.08
N LYS A 244 6.46 15.04 -4.91
CA LYS A 244 7.18 15.32 -3.65
C LYS A 244 8.58 14.69 -3.56
N LYS A 245 8.92 13.74 -4.44
CA LYS A 245 10.17 12.98 -4.39
C LYS A 245 10.39 12.32 -3.02
N LYS A 246 9.30 11.86 -2.41
CA LYS A 246 9.32 11.33 -1.06
C LYS A 246 10.00 9.96 -1.03
N ILE A 247 10.84 9.72 -0.04
CA ILE A 247 11.44 8.40 0.19
C ILE A 247 10.50 7.60 1.07
N LEU A 248 9.94 6.53 0.51
CA LEU A 248 8.98 5.66 1.18
C LEU A 248 9.37 4.19 0.99
N PRO A 249 9.15 3.31 1.97
CA PRO A 249 9.29 1.88 1.77
C PRO A 249 8.05 1.33 1.06
N CYS A 250 8.21 0.97 -0.20
CA CYS A 250 7.15 0.44 -1.06
C CYS A 250 7.58 -0.90 -1.67
N ALA A 251 6.62 -1.76 -2.01
CA ALA A 251 6.92 -2.93 -2.82
C ALA A 251 7.22 -2.48 -4.25
N ALA A 252 8.42 -2.80 -4.72
CA ALA A 252 8.95 -2.45 -6.04
C ALA A 252 9.52 -3.69 -6.74
N TYR A 253 9.45 -3.70 -8.08
CA TYR A 253 10.05 -4.77 -8.88
C TYR A 253 11.56 -4.61 -8.94
N LEU A 254 12.30 -5.57 -8.37
CA LEU A 254 13.75 -5.54 -8.30
C LEU A 254 14.39 -6.22 -9.52
N GLN A 255 15.46 -5.63 -10.02
CA GLN A 255 16.25 -6.11 -11.18
C GLN A 255 17.74 -6.19 -10.86
N GLY A 256 18.08 -6.63 -9.65
CA GLY A 256 19.44 -6.77 -9.13
C GLY A 256 19.66 -6.01 -7.83
N GLU A 257 18.83 -5.03 -7.53
CA GLU A 257 18.92 -4.28 -6.29
C GLU A 257 18.79 -5.24 -5.09
N TYR A 258 19.59 -5.04 -4.08
CA TYR A 258 19.72 -5.94 -2.91
C TYR A 258 20.10 -7.39 -3.28
N GLY A 259 20.61 -7.65 -4.49
CA GLY A 259 20.89 -9.00 -4.99
C GLY A 259 19.63 -9.82 -5.31
N ILE A 260 18.46 -9.17 -5.43
CA ILE A 260 17.17 -9.78 -5.74
C ILE A 260 16.75 -9.36 -7.15
N SER A 261 16.26 -10.31 -7.95
CA SER A 261 15.79 -10.03 -9.30
C SER A 261 14.47 -10.74 -9.59
N GLY A 262 13.59 -10.06 -10.35
CA GLY A 262 12.37 -10.66 -10.87
C GLY A 262 11.20 -10.71 -9.89
N LEU A 263 11.29 -10.01 -8.75
CA LEU A 263 10.29 -10.04 -7.68
C LEU A 263 9.93 -8.64 -7.18
N TYR A 264 8.70 -8.48 -6.73
CA TYR A 264 8.27 -7.35 -5.91
C TYR A 264 8.66 -7.58 -4.46
N VAL A 265 9.41 -6.64 -3.90
CA VAL A 265 9.81 -6.68 -2.48
C VAL A 265 9.79 -5.26 -1.93
N GLY A 266 9.40 -5.09 -0.68
CA GLY A 266 9.39 -3.81 0.03
C GLY A 266 10.80 -3.27 0.27
N VAL A 267 11.14 -2.14 -0.37
CA VAL A 267 12.44 -1.47 -0.29
C VAL A 267 12.25 0.05 -0.29
N PRO A 268 13.25 0.84 0.15
CA PRO A 268 13.15 2.29 0.07
C PRO A 268 13.12 2.75 -1.40
N VAL A 269 12.10 3.52 -1.76
CA VAL A 269 11.98 4.09 -3.11
C VAL A 269 11.80 5.61 -3.03
N LYS A 270 12.31 6.32 -4.02
CA LYS A 270 11.95 7.72 -4.25
C LYS A 270 10.70 7.75 -5.12
N LEU A 271 9.59 8.23 -4.55
CA LEU A 271 8.29 8.28 -5.19
C LEU A 271 7.95 9.71 -5.61
N GLY A 272 7.71 9.92 -6.89
CA GLY A 272 7.40 11.22 -7.48
C GLY A 272 6.46 11.11 -8.67
N ALA A 273 6.35 12.15 -9.51
CA ALA A 273 5.37 12.25 -10.59
C ALA A 273 5.43 11.11 -11.62
N LYS A 274 6.56 10.42 -11.73
CA LYS A 274 6.73 9.28 -12.66
C LYS A 274 6.48 7.92 -11.99
N GLY A 275 6.02 7.90 -10.73
CA GLY A 275 5.95 6.71 -9.90
C GLY A 275 7.25 6.47 -9.15
N ILE A 276 7.81 5.27 -9.19
CA ILE A 276 9.12 4.94 -8.61
C ILE A 276 10.21 5.52 -9.49
N GLU A 277 10.88 6.57 -9.02
CA GLU A 277 11.94 7.23 -9.77
C GLU A 277 13.34 6.70 -9.44
N GLN A 278 13.47 6.04 -8.30
CA GLN A 278 14.71 5.42 -7.85
C GLN A 278 14.43 4.39 -6.77
N ILE A 279 15.09 3.25 -6.83
CA ILE A 279 15.23 2.32 -5.71
C ILE A 279 16.52 2.71 -4.98
N ILE A 280 16.44 2.83 -3.64
CA ILE A 280 17.57 3.25 -2.81
C ILE A 280 18.09 2.02 -2.07
N GLU A 281 19.33 1.64 -2.37
CA GLU A 281 20.00 0.57 -1.64
C GLU A 281 20.67 1.13 -0.38
N ILE A 282 20.24 0.62 0.78
CA ILE A 282 20.84 0.93 2.08
C ILE A 282 21.70 -0.26 2.55
N LYS A 283 22.71 0.03 3.36
CA LYS A 283 23.57 -1.04 3.91
C LYS A 283 22.82 -1.83 4.97
N LEU A 284 22.54 -3.10 4.70
CA LEU A 284 21.97 -4.03 5.63
C LEU A 284 23.04 -4.79 6.41
N THR A 285 22.75 -5.16 7.64
CA THR A 285 23.56 -6.15 8.37
C THR A 285 23.31 -7.54 7.76
N ALA A 286 24.13 -8.51 8.10
CA ALA A 286 23.93 -9.90 7.63
C ALA A 286 22.56 -10.46 8.07
N GLU A 287 22.11 -10.12 9.28
CA GLU A 287 20.80 -10.53 9.80
C GLU A 287 19.64 -9.86 9.05
N GLU A 288 19.71 -8.53 8.83
CA GLU A 288 18.71 -7.78 8.08
C GLU A 288 18.63 -8.28 6.62
N LYS A 289 19.78 -8.56 6.01
CA LYS A 289 19.84 -9.14 4.65
C LYS A 289 19.22 -10.53 4.59
N ALA A 290 19.56 -11.41 5.54
CA ALA A 290 18.95 -12.73 5.63
C ALA A 290 17.42 -12.65 5.83
N GLY A 291 16.94 -11.69 6.62
CA GLY A 291 15.51 -11.39 6.76
C GLY A 291 14.87 -10.98 5.43
N LEU A 292 15.52 -10.09 4.68
CA LEU A 292 15.04 -9.64 3.37
C LEU A 292 15.03 -10.79 2.35
N ASP A 293 16.05 -11.64 2.33
CA ASP A 293 16.12 -12.81 1.46
C ASP A 293 15.03 -13.84 1.77
N LYS A 294 14.78 -14.09 3.06
CA LYS A 294 13.65 -14.94 3.50
C LYS A 294 12.31 -14.36 3.04
N SER A 295 12.16 -13.05 3.13
CA SER A 295 10.96 -12.35 2.68
C SER A 295 10.76 -12.49 1.16
N ALA A 296 11.82 -12.29 0.37
CA ALA A 296 11.79 -12.47 -1.07
C ALA A 296 11.46 -13.92 -1.47
N ALA A 297 12.02 -14.91 -0.76
CA ALA A 297 11.70 -16.32 -0.99
C ALA A 297 10.21 -16.61 -0.78
N ALA A 298 9.61 -16.06 0.29
CA ALA A 298 8.17 -16.23 0.56
C ALA A 298 7.30 -15.60 -0.55
N VAL A 299 7.70 -14.44 -1.08
CA VAL A 299 7.02 -13.81 -2.22
C VAL A 299 7.14 -14.69 -3.47
N LYS A 300 8.33 -15.23 -3.74
CA LYS A 300 8.57 -16.13 -4.88
C LYS A 300 7.67 -17.36 -4.86
N GLU A 301 7.48 -17.96 -3.68
CA GLU A 301 6.55 -19.10 -3.51
C GLU A 301 5.12 -18.70 -3.88
N LEU A 302 4.63 -17.54 -3.41
CA LEU A 302 3.29 -17.07 -3.76
C LEU A 302 3.14 -16.79 -5.27
N CYS A 303 4.14 -16.18 -5.88
CA CYS A 303 4.15 -15.92 -7.33
C CYS A 303 4.13 -17.22 -8.14
N ALA A 304 4.86 -18.24 -7.70
CA ALA A 304 4.87 -19.55 -8.35
C ALA A 304 3.49 -20.23 -8.36
N VAL A 305 2.71 -20.09 -7.29
CA VAL A 305 1.34 -20.66 -7.19
C VAL A 305 0.41 -20.09 -8.27
N ILE A 306 0.53 -18.80 -8.59
CA ILE A 306 -0.31 -18.11 -9.59
C ILE A 306 0.35 -17.96 -10.97
N GLY A 307 1.56 -18.50 -11.15
CA GLY A 307 2.27 -18.51 -12.43
C GLY A 307 2.78 -17.14 -12.92
N VAL A 308 3.20 -16.24 -12.02
CA VAL A 308 3.70 -14.89 -12.37
C VAL A 308 5.12 -14.62 -11.90
#